data_27410c9116d9262cbb3df6c4459de72f
#
_entry.id   27410c9116d9262cbb3df6c4459de72f
#
_cell.length_a   1.000
_cell.length_b   1.000
_cell.length_c   1.000
_cell.angle_alpha   90.00
_cell.angle_beta   90.00
_cell.angle_gamma   90.00
#
_symmetry.space_group_name_H-M   'P 1'
#
loop_
_entity.id
_entity.type
_entity.pdbx_description
1 polymer ?
#
loop_
_entity_poly.entity_id
_entity_poly.type
_entity_poly.pdbx_seq_one_letter_code
_entity_poly.pdbx_strand_id
1 'polypeptide(L)'
;MRFLFEMDKKDYIPNGSVFSRPSVRGIIIKDGKIAMVYNKKYNFYQFPGGGIEAGESMQDALIREVLEETGLCVIENSIQEYGHVHRIQKGITADIFIQDNYYFLCCVKDNLEQQNLDAHEAEAGYTLEFPDPKHAIEVNRKNVLDDFSEQETRILELLMQEGYFECGD
;
A
#
# COMPACT_ATOMS: atom_id res chain seq x y z
N MET A 1 1.97 -9.55 13.87
CA MET A 1 1.50 -8.28 13.25
C MET A 1 0.08 -7.95 13.72
N ARG A 2 -0.19 -6.69 14.09
CA ARG A 2 -1.47 -6.19 14.58
C ARG A 2 -2.56 -6.25 13.49
N PHE A 3 -3.75 -6.78 13.79
CA PHE A 3 -4.92 -6.66 12.93
C PHE A 3 -5.47 -5.24 13.01
N LEU A 4 -5.68 -4.58 11.87
CA LEU A 4 -6.18 -3.20 11.80
C LEU A 4 -7.70 -3.18 11.59
N PHE A 5 -8.15 -3.74 10.49
CA PHE A 5 -9.57 -3.86 10.17
C PHE A 5 -9.80 -4.87 9.04
N GLU A 6 -11.07 -5.23 8.86
CA GLU A 6 -11.56 -6.05 7.76
C GLU A 6 -12.39 -5.21 6.79
N MET A 7 -12.29 -5.54 5.51
CA MET A 7 -13.15 -5.04 4.44
C MET A 7 -13.79 -6.22 3.71
N ASP A 8 -14.98 -6.59 4.14
CA ASP A 8 -15.76 -7.68 3.56
C ASP A 8 -16.94 -7.14 2.77
N LYS A 9 -16.87 -7.26 1.44
CA LYS A 9 -17.93 -6.80 0.52
C LYS A 9 -19.20 -7.64 0.55
N LYS A 10 -19.07 -8.90 0.97
CA LYS A 10 -20.18 -9.88 0.94
C LYS A 10 -20.86 -10.02 -0.44
N ASP A 11 -20.11 -9.78 -1.51
CA ASP A 11 -20.55 -9.82 -2.91
C ASP A 11 -20.17 -11.13 -3.63
N TYR A 12 -19.62 -12.08 -2.90
CA TYR A 12 -19.12 -13.37 -3.39
C TYR A 12 -20.08 -14.53 -3.05
N ILE A 13 -19.85 -15.69 -3.68
CA ILE A 13 -20.61 -16.92 -3.39
C ILE A 13 -20.06 -17.57 -2.12
N PRO A 14 -20.84 -17.67 -1.02
CA PRO A 14 -20.37 -18.33 0.19
C PRO A 14 -19.95 -19.79 -0.07
N ASN A 15 -18.81 -20.19 0.51
CA ASN A 15 -18.19 -21.52 0.33
C ASN A 15 -17.75 -21.85 -1.11
N GLY A 16 -17.61 -20.84 -1.96
CA GLY A 16 -17.07 -20.99 -3.30
C GLY A 16 -15.55 -21.23 -3.31
N SER A 17 -14.98 -21.36 -4.52
CA SER A 17 -13.53 -21.45 -4.71
C SER A 17 -12.83 -20.17 -4.26
N VAL A 18 -11.64 -20.30 -3.66
CA VAL A 18 -10.88 -19.17 -3.09
C VAL A 18 -9.57 -18.96 -3.84
N PHE A 19 -9.30 -17.71 -4.23
CA PHE A 19 -7.98 -17.27 -4.63
C PHE A 19 -7.45 -16.25 -3.61
N SER A 20 -6.28 -16.51 -3.05
CA SER A 20 -5.63 -15.62 -2.09
C SER A 20 -4.32 -15.08 -2.65
N ARG A 21 -4.12 -13.75 -2.54
CA ARG A 21 -2.89 -13.07 -2.95
C ARG A 21 -2.47 -12.07 -1.87
N PRO A 22 -1.63 -12.47 -0.91
CA PRO A 22 -1.10 -11.55 0.09
C PRO A 22 -0.22 -10.48 -0.56
N SER A 23 -0.20 -9.30 0.05
CA SER A 23 0.60 -8.16 -0.42
C SER A 23 1.28 -7.44 0.75
N VAL A 24 2.33 -6.69 0.42
CA VAL A 24 3.07 -5.83 1.35
C VAL A 24 2.95 -4.37 0.93
N ARG A 25 2.99 -3.45 1.91
CA ARG A 25 2.92 -2.01 1.71
C ARG A 25 3.92 -1.29 2.61
N GLY A 26 4.67 -0.35 2.03
CA GLY A 26 5.65 0.46 2.74
C GLY A 26 5.08 1.78 3.25
N ILE A 27 5.21 2.04 4.55
CA ILE A 27 4.92 3.32 5.18
C ILE A 27 6.26 4.04 5.38
N ILE A 28 6.52 5.05 4.56
CA ILE A 28 7.79 5.80 4.54
C ILE A 28 7.46 7.26 4.82
N ILE A 29 7.80 7.74 6.01
CA ILE A 29 7.53 9.11 6.44
C ILE A 29 8.86 9.89 6.51
N LYS A 30 8.90 11.05 5.87
CA LYS A 30 10.05 11.95 5.86
C LYS A 30 9.57 13.39 5.98
N ASP A 31 10.08 14.12 6.95
CA ASP A 31 9.77 15.54 7.17
C ASP A 31 8.27 15.85 7.25
N GLY A 32 7.51 15.02 7.96
CA GLY A 32 6.05 15.15 8.12
C GLY A 32 5.23 14.83 6.87
N LYS A 33 5.86 14.36 5.79
CA LYS A 33 5.23 13.92 4.55
C LYS A 33 5.35 12.41 4.39
N ILE A 34 4.53 11.83 3.53
CA ILE A 34 4.53 10.41 3.27
C ILE A 34 4.90 10.10 1.81
N ALA A 35 5.79 9.12 1.60
CA ALA A 35 6.07 8.61 0.27
C ALA A 35 4.89 7.79 -0.23
N MET A 36 4.31 8.21 -1.35
CA MET A 36 3.20 7.51 -1.98
C MET A 36 3.40 7.40 -3.48
N VAL A 37 2.82 6.39 -4.07
CA VAL A 37 2.67 6.27 -5.51
C VAL A 37 1.40 7.00 -5.93
N TYR A 38 1.57 8.02 -6.77
CA TYR A 38 0.43 8.68 -7.40
C TYR A 38 0.06 7.97 -8.69
N ASN A 39 -1.17 7.47 -8.75
CA ASN A 39 -1.74 6.83 -9.93
C ASN A 39 -2.45 7.89 -10.78
N LYS A 40 -1.81 8.32 -11.88
CA LYS A 40 -2.33 9.39 -12.75
C LYS A 40 -3.63 9.02 -13.46
N LYS A 41 -3.77 7.77 -13.87
CA LYS A 41 -4.96 7.28 -14.60
C LYS A 41 -6.22 7.39 -13.77
N TYR A 42 -6.11 7.09 -12.47
CA TYR A 42 -7.25 7.05 -11.56
C TYR A 42 -7.25 8.18 -10.53
N ASN A 43 -6.24 9.05 -10.54
CA ASN A 43 -6.13 10.22 -9.67
C ASN A 43 -6.27 9.88 -8.19
N PHE A 44 -5.43 8.97 -7.69
CA PHE A 44 -5.37 8.65 -6.27
C PHE A 44 -3.96 8.27 -5.82
N TYR A 45 -3.73 8.35 -4.52
CA TYR A 45 -2.49 7.97 -3.85
C TYR A 45 -2.60 6.59 -3.21
N GLN A 46 -1.58 5.76 -3.38
CA GLN A 46 -1.45 4.46 -2.74
C GLN A 46 -0.08 4.30 -2.08
N PHE A 47 -0.02 3.49 -1.02
CA PHE A 47 1.26 3.11 -0.45
C PHE A 47 2.05 2.25 -1.44
N PRO A 48 3.38 2.48 -1.59
CA PRO A 48 4.21 1.64 -2.45
C PRO A 48 4.23 0.20 -1.94
N GLY A 49 4.12 -0.74 -2.85
CA GLY A 49 4.12 -2.16 -2.53
C GLY A 49 3.19 -2.98 -3.42
N GLY A 50 3.32 -4.29 -3.36
CA GLY A 50 2.59 -5.22 -4.22
C GLY A 50 2.51 -6.63 -3.69
N GLY A 51 2.29 -7.58 -4.59
CA GLY A 51 2.10 -8.99 -4.25
C GLY A 51 3.39 -9.66 -3.78
N ILE A 52 3.26 -10.58 -2.83
CA ILE A 52 4.35 -11.45 -2.39
C ILE A 52 4.47 -12.60 -3.39
N GLU A 53 5.67 -12.82 -3.94
CA GLU A 53 5.95 -13.92 -4.87
C GLU A 53 6.14 -15.25 -4.16
N ALA A 54 6.03 -16.36 -4.90
CA ALA A 54 6.20 -17.70 -4.35
C ALA A 54 7.62 -17.90 -3.80
N GLY A 55 7.72 -18.20 -2.50
CA GLY A 55 9.00 -18.41 -1.81
C GLY A 55 9.70 -17.13 -1.35
N GLU A 56 9.12 -15.97 -1.60
CA GLU A 56 9.63 -14.68 -1.16
C GLU A 56 9.20 -14.38 0.30
N SER A 57 10.08 -13.79 1.09
CA SER A 57 9.70 -13.27 2.39
C SER A 57 8.92 -11.94 2.26
N MET A 58 8.14 -11.57 3.27
CA MET A 58 7.45 -10.27 3.29
C MET A 58 8.42 -9.10 3.21
N GLN A 59 9.60 -9.22 3.82
CA GLN A 59 10.61 -8.17 3.82
C GLN A 59 11.27 -8.04 2.45
N ASP A 60 11.61 -9.16 1.79
CA ASP A 60 12.15 -9.12 0.43
C ASP A 60 11.15 -8.54 -0.56
N ALA A 61 9.88 -8.96 -0.47
CA ALA A 61 8.79 -8.40 -1.28
C ALA A 61 8.66 -6.88 -1.07
N LEU A 62 8.69 -6.42 0.17
CA LEU A 62 8.62 -4.99 0.49
C LEU A 62 9.77 -4.21 -0.13
N ILE A 63 11.00 -4.70 0.01
CA ILE A 63 12.20 -4.05 -0.52
C ILE A 63 12.13 -3.99 -2.04
N ARG A 64 11.76 -5.08 -2.71
CA ARG A 64 11.62 -5.17 -4.17
C ARG A 64 10.54 -4.23 -4.68
N GLU A 65 9.33 -4.32 -4.17
CA GLU A 65 8.18 -3.54 -4.64
C GLU A 65 8.38 -2.02 -4.43
N VAL A 66 8.88 -1.61 -3.24
CA VAL A 66 9.16 -0.20 -2.98
C VAL A 66 10.21 0.33 -3.97
N LEU A 67 11.25 -0.45 -4.26
CA LEU A 67 12.27 -0.06 -5.24
C LEU A 67 11.69 0.03 -6.66
N GLU A 68 10.92 -0.96 -7.09
CA GLU A 68 10.33 -1.03 -8.44
C GLU A 68 9.36 0.12 -8.70
N GLU A 69 8.42 0.35 -7.79
CA GLU A 69 7.39 1.39 -7.96
C GLU A 69 7.91 2.81 -7.73
N THR A 70 8.91 3.01 -6.89
CA THR A 70 9.32 4.37 -6.47
C THR A 70 10.78 4.74 -6.73
N GLY A 71 11.67 3.77 -6.87
CA GLY A 71 13.12 3.98 -6.87
C GLY A 71 13.72 4.21 -5.47
N LEU A 72 12.93 4.15 -4.39
CA LEU A 72 13.41 4.29 -3.03
C LEU A 72 14.06 3.00 -2.54
N CYS A 73 15.25 3.12 -1.96
CA CYS A 73 16.00 1.98 -1.41
C CYS A 73 15.69 1.83 0.09
N VAL A 74 14.90 0.84 0.45
CA VAL A 74 14.57 0.54 1.86
C VAL A 74 15.82 0.12 2.63
N ILE A 75 15.95 0.61 3.86
CA ILE A 75 16.98 0.18 4.82
C ILE A 75 16.41 -1.03 5.58
N GLU A 76 16.91 -2.22 5.26
CA GLU A 76 16.37 -3.50 5.77
C GLU A 76 16.19 -3.53 7.30
N ASN A 77 17.20 -3.12 8.04
CA ASN A 77 17.18 -3.10 9.52
C ASN A 77 16.19 -2.08 10.12
N SER A 78 15.57 -1.23 9.30
CA SER A 78 14.56 -0.25 9.74
C SER A 78 13.14 -0.77 9.65
N ILE A 79 12.93 -1.93 9.01
CA ILE A 79 11.60 -2.48 8.75
C ILE A 79 10.93 -2.89 10.06
N GLN A 80 9.77 -2.32 10.33
CA GLN A 80 8.95 -2.61 11.51
C GLN A 80 7.52 -2.93 11.10
N GLU A 81 6.93 -3.95 11.69
CA GLU A 81 5.53 -4.28 11.48
C GLU A 81 4.61 -3.16 11.97
N TYR A 82 3.72 -2.68 11.13
CA TYR A 82 2.67 -1.74 11.52
C TYR A 82 1.34 -2.46 11.78
N GLY A 83 0.82 -3.19 10.78
CA GLY A 83 -0.41 -3.94 10.92
C GLY A 83 -0.87 -4.54 9.58
N HIS A 84 -1.99 -5.26 9.61
CA HIS A 84 -2.56 -5.82 8.39
C HIS A 84 -4.06 -5.56 8.27
N VAL A 85 -4.52 -5.49 7.02
CA VAL A 85 -5.91 -5.36 6.62
C VAL A 85 -6.31 -6.63 5.88
N HIS A 86 -7.43 -7.20 6.25
CA HIS A 86 -8.03 -8.36 5.59
C HIS A 86 -9.13 -7.91 4.64
N ARG A 87 -9.01 -8.25 3.35
CA ARG A 87 -10.03 -7.96 2.33
C ARG A 87 -10.64 -9.24 1.80
N ILE A 88 -11.97 -9.26 1.69
CA ILE A 88 -12.74 -10.34 1.09
C ILE A 88 -13.73 -9.73 0.11
N GLN A 89 -13.72 -10.21 -1.13
CA GLN A 89 -14.63 -9.76 -2.18
C GLN A 89 -14.83 -10.85 -3.24
N LYS A 90 -15.74 -10.62 -4.17
CA LYS A 90 -15.87 -11.46 -5.35
C LYS A 90 -14.55 -11.49 -6.13
N GLY A 91 -14.14 -12.68 -6.52
CA GLY A 91 -12.95 -12.89 -7.37
C GLY A 91 -13.27 -12.80 -8.86
N ILE A 92 -12.23 -12.68 -9.67
CA ILE A 92 -12.30 -12.72 -11.14
C ILE A 92 -12.11 -14.15 -11.64
N THR A 93 -11.12 -14.85 -11.09
CA THR A 93 -10.73 -16.23 -11.48
C THR A 93 -11.25 -17.29 -10.51
N ALA A 94 -11.74 -16.89 -9.36
CA ALA A 94 -12.35 -17.71 -8.33
C ALA A 94 -13.62 -17.01 -7.81
N ASP A 95 -14.45 -17.73 -7.04
CA ASP A 95 -15.68 -17.13 -6.49
C ASP A 95 -15.37 -16.08 -5.42
N ILE A 96 -14.30 -16.30 -4.67
CA ILE A 96 -13.85 -15.46 -3.57
C ILE A 96 -12.41 -15.02 -3.81
N PHE A 97 -12.14 -13.73 -3.69
CA PHE A 97 -10.79 -13.17 -3.62
C PHE A 97 -10.50 -12.70 -2.20
N ILE A 98 -9.41 -13.24 -1.61
CA ILE A 98 -8.91 -12.83 -0.29
C ILE A 98 -7.56 -12.17 -0.46
N GLN A 99 -7.38 -11.01 0.17
CA GLN A 99 -6.12 -10.31 0.19
C GLN A 99 -5.81 -9.80 1.59
N ASP A 100 -4.73 -10.33 2.18
CA ASP A 100 -4.10 -9.76 3.37
C ASP A 100 -3.06 -8.75 2.94
N ASN A 101 -3.25 -7.49 3.30
CA ASN A 101 -2.33 -6.40 3.01
C ASN A 101 -1.54 -6.07 4.28
N TYR A 102 -0.23 -6.38 4.25
CA TYR A 102 0.69 -6.19 5.37
C TYR A 102 1.44 -4.88 5.25
N TYR A 103 1.27 -3.99 6.22
CA TYR A 103 1.88 -2.67 6.26
C TYR A 103 3.11 -2.66 7.16
N PHE A 104 4.20 -2.06 6.67
CA PHE A 104 5.47 -1.94 7.38
C PHE A 104 5.94 -0.49 7.38
N LEU A 105 6.32 0.00 8.56
CA LEU A 105 7.10 1.23 8.70
C LEU A 105 8.53 0.94 8.27
N CYS A 106 9.12 1.80 7.46
CA CYS A 106 10.52 1.67 7.08
C CYS A 106 11.17 3.01 6.73
N CYS A 107 12.48 3.08 6.89
CA CYS A 107 13.32 4.18 6.42
C CYS A 107 13.93 3.83 5.05
N VAL A 108 14.31 4.86 4.31
CA VAL A 108 14.96 4.72 3.01
C VAL A 108 16.29 5.45 2.98
N LYS A 109 17.18 5.03 2.10
CA LYS A 109 18.44 5.72 1.82
C LYS A 109 18.17 7.07 1.13
N ASP A 110 19.14 7.98 1.16
CA ASP A 110 18.99 9.28 0.52
C ASP A 110 19.12 9.23 -1.02
N ASN A 111 19.70 8.16 -1.57
CA ASN A 111 19.77 7.97 -3.01
C ASN A 111 18.46 7.45 -3.57
N LEU A 112 18.07 7.97 -4.74
CA LEU A 112 16.94 7.50 -5.52
C LEU A 112 17.48 6.74 -6.74
N GLU A 113 16.95 5.55 -6.98
CA GLU A 113 17.24 4.75 -8.16
C GLU A 113 16.14 4.91 -9.21
N GLN A 114 16.33 4.29 -10.37
CA GLN A 114 15.32 4.31 -11.43
C GLN A 114 14.17 3.36 -11.08
N GLN A 115 12.92 3.82 -11.25
CA GLN A 115 11.74 2.97 -11.18
C GLN A 115 11.80 1.87 -12.25
N ASN A 116 11.26 0.71 -11.94
CA ASN A 116 11.14 -0.43 -12.84
C ASN A 116 9.68 -0.91 -12.86
N LEU A 117 8.81 -0.06 -13.39
CA LEU A 117 7.37 -0.30 -13.43
C LEU A 117 7.02 -1.44 -14.40
N ASP A 118 6.05 -2.24 -14.04
CA ASP A 118 5.45 -3.18 -14.97
C ASP A 118 4.59 -2.45 -16.02
N ALA A 119 4.09 -3.19 -17.02
CA ALA A 119 3.34 -2.58 -18.13
C ALA A 119 2.03 -1.90 -17.65
N HIS A 120 1.38 -2.46 -16.64
CA HIS A 120 0.13 -1.93 -16.10
C HIS A 120 0.38 -0.66 -15.27
N GLU A 121 1.42 -0.65 -14.46
CA GLU A 121 1.84 0.49 -13.63
C GLU A 121 2.31 1.66 -14.49
N ALA A 122 3.10 1.36 -15.53
CA ALA A 122 3.55 2.35 -16.51
C ALA A 122 2.35 2.97 -17.28
N GLU A 123 1.37 2.16 -17.70
CA GLU A 123 0.13 2.64 -18.32
C GLU A 123 -0.70 3.49 -17.35
N ALA A 124 -0.75 3.13 -16.08
CA ALA A 124 -1.43 3.88 -15.04
C ALA A 124 -0.70 5.19 -14.66
N GLY A 125 0.54 5.35 -15.12
CA GLY A 125 1.35 6.54 -14.91
C GLY A 125 1.80 6.72 -13.47
N TYR A 126 2.30 5.65 -12.85
CA TYR A 126 2.80 5.66 -11.48
C TYR A 126 3.97 6.62 -11.31
N THR A 127 3.87 7.52 -10.34
CA THR A 127 4.96 8.44 -9.96
C THR A 127 5.10 8.48 -8.45
N LEU A 128 6.35 8.54 -7.97
CA LEU A 128 6.64 8.80 -6.57
C LEU A 128 6.32 10.27 -6.25
N GLU A 129 5.53 10.48 -5.21
CA GLU A 129 5.26 11.78 -4.63
C GLU A 129 5.38 11.74 -3.10
N PHE A 130 5.57 12.92 -2.49
CA PHE A 130 5.61 13.10 -1.04
C PHE A 130 4.52 14.10 -0.62
N PRO A 131 3.23 13.73 -0.71
CA PRO A 131 2.16 14.61 -0.30
C PRO A 131 2.13 14.81 1.22
N ASP A 132 1.53 15.93 1.62
CA ASP A 132 0.96 16.06 2.96
C ASP A 132 -0.14 14.99 3.13
N PRO A 133 -0.22 14.28 4.27
CA PRO A 133 -1.19 13.20 4.45
C PRO A 133 -2.65 13.67 4.32
N LYS A 134 -2.98 14.89 4.75
CA LYS A 134 -4.33 15.47 4.57
C LYS A 134 -4.66 15.66 3.10
N HIS A 135 -3.69 16.14 2.31
CA HIS A 135 -3.86 16.28 0.88
C HIS A 135 -4.11 14.94 0.18
N ALA A 136 -3.33 13.91 0.51
CA ALA A 136 -3.53 12.57 -0.04
C ALA A 136 -4.93 12.01 0.29
N ILE A 137 -5.39 12.17 1.53
CA ILE A 137 -6.75 11.81 1.95
C ILE A 137 -7.81 12.56 1.15
N GLU A 138 -7.67 13.87 0.97
CA GLU A 138 -8.62 14.68 0.20
C GLU A 138 -8.71 14.24 -1.27
N VAL A 139 -7.57 13.95 -1.91
CA VAL A 139 -7.54 13.44 -3.29
C VAL A 139 -8.23 12.09 -3.38
N ASN A 140 -7.89 11.16 -2.50
CA ASN A 140 -8.47 9.81 -2.50
C ASN A 140 -9.97 9.84 -2.25
N ARG A 141 -10.45 10.67 -1.32
CA ARG A 141 -11.89 10.79 -1.04
C ARG A 141 -12.70 11.39 -2.18
N LYS A 142 -12.09 12.28 -2.98
CA LYS A 142 -12.73 12.84 -4.19
C LYS A 142 -12.81 11.83 -5.33
N ASN A 143 -11.94 10.84 -5.34
CA ASN A 143 -11.78 9.86 -6.41
C ASN A 143 -11.94 8.43 -5.89
N VAL A 144 -12.95 8.19 -5.04
CA VAL A 144 -13.26 6.83 -4.55
C VAL A 144 -13.68 5.97 -5.74
N LEU A 145 -12.77 5.10 -6.15
CA LEU A 145 -12.97 4.21 -7.29
C LEU A 145 -13.40 2.82 -6.85
N ASP A 146 -12.88 2.38 -5.70
CA ASP A 146 -13.10 1.04 -5.17
C ASP A 146 -12.67 0.95 -3.68
N ASP A 147 -12.79 -0.24 -3.12
CA ASP A 147 -12.40 -0.50 -1.73
C ASP A 147 -10.90 -0.38 -1.49
N PHE A 148 -10.08 -0.46 -2.54
CA PHE A 148 -8.64 -0.30 -2.40
C PHE A 148 -8.28 1.14 -2.05
N SER A 149 -8.87 2.12 -2.75
CA SER A 149 -8.65 3.54 -2.44
C SER A 149 -9.18 3.92 -1.05
N GLU A 150 -10.29 3.32 -0.62
CA GLU A 150 -10.82 3.47 0.73
C GLU A 150 -9.88 2.87 1.79
N GLN A 151 -9.29 1.70 1.53
CA GLN A 151 -8.31 1.07 2.41
C GLN A 151 -7.10 1.98 2.64
N GLU A 152 -6.52 2.52 1.57
CA GLU A 152 -5.36 3.41 1.63
C GLU A 152 -5.67 4.67 2.44
N THR A 153 -6.84 5.25 2.24
CA THR A 153 -7.32 6.42 2.98
C THR A 153 -7.46 6.13 4.48
N ARG A 154 -8.05 5.00 4.85
CA ARG A 154 -8.21 4.59 6.26
C ARG A 154 -6.87 4.37 6.96
N ILE A 155 -5.87 3.83 6.26
CA ILE A 155 -4.51 3.69 6.83
C ILE A 155 -3.88 5.06 7.06
N LEU A 156 -4.00 6.00 6.11
CA LEU A 156 -3.52 7.37 6.31
C LEU A 156 -4.16 8.04 7.53
N GLU A 157 -5.47 7.87 7.70
CA GLU A 157 -6.21 8.41 8.83
C GLU A 157 -5.74 7.81 10.17
N LEU A 158 -5.50 6.49 10.22
CA LEU A 158 -4.95 5.82 11.40
C LEU A 158 -3.56 6.36 11.75
N LEU A 159 -2.67 6.50 10.77
CA LEU A 159 -1.34 7.06 10.99
C LEU A 159 -1.39 8.49 11.53
N MET A 160 -2.32 9.31 11.05
CA MET A 160 -2.53 10.67 11.58
C MET A 160 -3.07 10.66 13.02
N GLN A 161 -4.03 9.80 13.32
CA GLN A 161 -4.59 9.66 14.66
C GLN A 161 -3.56 9.16 15.67
N GLU A 162 -2.63 8.34 15.23
CA GLU A 162 -1.53 7.80 16.05
C GLU A 162 -0.32 8.75 16.16
N GLY A 163 -0.38 9.95 15.54
CA GLY A 163 0.65 10.98 15.67
C GLY A 163 1.91 10.79 14.84
N TYR A 164 1.92 9.90 13.84
CA TYR A 164 3.11 9.63 13.03
C TYR A 164 3.63 10.82 12.21
N PHE A 165 2.82 11.85 12.00
CA PHE A 165 3.17 13.05 11.23
C PHE A 165 3.42 14.27 12.11
N GLU A 166 3.30 14.15 13.43
CA GLU A 166 3.63 15.22 14.36
C GLU A 166 5.16 15.32 14.45
N CYS A 167 5.73 16.46 14.07
CA CYS A 167 7.13 16.72 14.33
C CYS A 167 7.31 16.71 15.85
N GLY A 168 8.08 15.77 16.38
CA GLY A 168 8.51 15.83 17.77
C GLY A 168 9.29 17.13 17.96
N ASP A 169 8.86 17.95 18.91
CA ASP A 169 9.55 19.15 19.38
C ASP A 169 10.95 18.82 19.90
#